data_84cdb4ca556bf921c3c60785c1a03aca
#
_entry.id   84cdb4ca556bf921c3c60785c1a03aca
#
_cell.length_a   1.000
_cell.length_b   1.000
_cell.length_c   1.000
_cell.angle_alpha   90.00
_cell.angle_beta   90.00
_cell.angle_gamma   90.00
#
_symmetry.space_group_name_H-M   'P 1'
#
loop_
_entity.id
_entity.type
_entity.pdbx_description
1 polymer ?
#
loop_
_entity_poly.entity_id
_entity_poly.type
_entity_poly.pdbx_seq_one_letter_code
_entity_poly.pdbx_strand_id
1 'polypeptide(L)'
;IMKKAIVERLKGVYHQEWFPETGASFPLRVAFMKDEAVIGLDTSGVSLHKRGYRQLTAKAPITETLAAALILLTPWKKDRILVDPFCGSGTFPIEAAMIAAGIAPGMNRSFLAEDWKDLLPRKYWYYAMDEARERVNTNIETDIQGYDLDGEIVKAARENAKLAGVEQLIHFQQRPVSQLNHPKKY
;
A
#
# COMPACT_ATOMS: atom_id res chain seq x y z
N ILE A 1 31.26 6.56 3.74
CA ILE A 1 31.86 7.78 3.15
C ILE A 1 30.83 8.92 3.15
N MET A 2 29.63 8.78 2.59
CA MET A 2 28.64 9.86 2.46
C MET A 2 28.15 10.40 3.80
N LYS A 3 27.80 9.55 4.79
CA LYS A 3 27.42 10.03 6.13
C LYS A 3 28.47 10.96 6.70
N LYS A 4 29.77 10.59 6.60
CA LYS A 4 30.86 11.41 7.10
C LYS A 4 30.93 12.77 6.39
N ALA A 5 30.83 12.79 5.05
CA ALA A 5 30.87 14.04 4.28
C ALA A 5 29.72 15.00 4.64
N ILE A 6 28.52 14.48 4.83
CA ILE A 6 27.35 15.26 5.26
C ILE A 6 27.58 15.82 6.65
N VAL A 7 28.02 15.01 7.60
CA VAL A 7 28.27 15.45 8.99
C VAL A 7 29.35 16.53 9.03
N GLU A 8 30.47 16.35 8.34
CA GLU A 8 31.54 17.37 8.29
C GLU A 8 31.05 18.68 7.67
N ARG A 9 30.21 18.61 6.63
CA ARG A 9 29.60 19.81 6.04
C ARG A 9 28.66 20.51 7.02
N LEU A 10 27.81 19.76 7.73
CA LEU A 10 26.88 20.29 8.73
C LEU A 10 27.63 20.94 9.90
N LYS A 11 28.72 20.31 10.40
CA LYS A 11 29.59 20.90 11.44
C LYS A 11 30.09 22.27 11.02
N GLY A 12 30.58 22.40 9.78
CA GLY A 12 31.08 23.69 9.27
C GLY A 12 29.99 24.75 9.08
N VAL A 13 28.76 24.35 8.71
CA VAL A 13 27.62 25.26 8.50
C VAL A 13 27.03 25.74 9.83
N TYR A 14 26.84 24.82 10.79
CA TYR A 14 26.17 25.10 12.05
C TYR A 14 27.15 25.41 13.20
N HIS A 15 28.45 25.31 12.98
CA HIS A 15 29.50 25.53 13.99
C HIS A 15 29.30 24.64 15.23
N GLN A 16 28.90 23.40 15.03
CA GLN A 16 28.65 22.40 16.07
C GLN A 16 29.48 21.15 15.82
N GLU A 17 30.14 20.63 16.88
CA GLU A 17 30.92 19.40 16.81
C GLU A 17 30.05 18.14 16.89
N TRP A 18 28.88 18.24 17.52
CA TRP A 18 27.98 17.13 17.74
C TRP A 18 26.52 17.55 17.50
N PHE A 19 25.76 16.65 16.86
CA PHE A 19 24.33 16.83 16.60
C PHE A 19 23.51 15.85 17.43
N PRO A 20 22.52 16.29 18.23
CA PRO A 20 21.66 15.39 18.95
C PRO A 20 20.83 14.52 18.00
N GLU A 21 20.76 13.22 18.28
CA GLU A 21 19.91 12.28 17.52
C GLU A 21 18.48 12.26 18.10
N THR A 22 17.93 13.44 18.38
CA THR A 22 16.58 13.63 18.92
C THR A 22 15.70 14.35 17.92
N GLY A 23 14.40 14.09 17.94
CA GLY A 23 13.44 14.75 17.05
C GLY A 23 13.13 13.95 15.79
N ALA A 24 12.67 14.66 14.75
CA ALA A 24 12.23 14.04 13.49
C ALA A 24 13.41 13.46 12.72
N SER A 25 13.22 12.28 12.12
CA SER A 25 14.21 11.62 11.28
C SER A 25 14.05 12.04 9.82
N PHE A 26 15.19 12.32 9.15
CA PHE A 26 15.26 12.72 7.73
C PHE A 26 16.16 11.74 6.95
N PRO A 27 15.70 10.53 6.63
CA PRO A 27 16.53 9.54 5.95
C PRO A 27 16.84 9.96 4.52
N LEU A 28 18.13 9.96 4.18
CA LEU A 28 18.60 10.18 2.84
C LEU A 28 18.86 8.87 2.12
N ARG A 29 18.28 8.72 0.94
CA ARG A 29 18.55 7.63 0.00
C ARG A 29 19.49 8.13 -1.07
N VAL A 30 20.58 7.39 -1.30
CA VAL A 30 21.54 7.71 -2.35
C VAL A 30 21.68 6.50 -3.25
N ALA A 31 21.39 6.69 -4.52
CA ALA A 31 21.55 5.69 -5.56
C ALA A 31 22.57 6.18 -6.58
N PHE A 32 23.48 5.28 -6.98
CA PHE A 32 24.44 5.54 -8.07
C PHE A 32 24.08 4.64 -9.25
N MET A 33 23.95 5.25 -10.42
CA MET A 33 23.71 4.51 -11.66
C MET A 33 24.38 5.25 -12.83
N LYS A 34 25.23 4.56 -13.59
CA LYS A 34 25.91 5.13 -14.79
C LYS A 34 26.60 6.46 -14.48
N ASP A 35 27.40 6.52 -13.42
CA ASP A 35 28.14 7.71 -12.94
C ASP A 35 27.25 8.88 -12.48
N GLU A 36 25.95 8.69 -12.40
CA GLU A 36 25.02 9.65 -11.81
C GLU A 36 24.67 9.28 -10.38
N ALA A 37 24.60 10.30 -9.51
CA ALA A 37 24.14 10.16 -8.13
C ALA A 37 22.76 10.80 -7.96
N VAL A 38 21.78 9.99 -7.58
CA VAL A 38 20.45 10.50 -7.20
C VAL A 38 20.35 10.53 -5.67
N ILE A 39 20.09 11.70 -5.11
CA ILE A 39 19.88 11.88 -3.67
C ILE A 39 18.41 12.18 -3.45
N GLY A 40 17.75 11.31 -2.69
CA GLY A 40 16.34 11.45 -2.33
C GLY A 40 16.15 11.55 -0.82
N LEU A 41 15.14 12.29 -0.41
CA LEU A 41 14.67 12.33 0.97
C LEU A 41 13.52 11.33 1.10
N ASP A 42 13.63 10.36 2.02
CA ASP A 42 12.58 9.35 2.24
C ASP A 42 11.47 9.94 3.12
N THR A 43 10.36 10.29 2.50
CA THR A 43 9.17 10.84 3.16
C THR A 43 8.23 9.76 3.72
N SER A 44 8.38 8.53 3.24
CA SER A 44 7.44 7.44 3.52
C SER A 44 7.79 6.66 4.79
N GLY A 45 9.07 6.39 5.04
CA GLY A 45 9.56 5.54 6.11
C GLY A 45 9.29 4.06 5.86
N VAL A 46 8.23 3.52 6.44
CA VAL A 46 7.82 2.12 6.21
C VAL A 46 7.45 1.93 4.74
N SER A 47 7.89 0.81 4.14
CA SER A 47 7.65 0.52 2.71
C SER A 47 6.18 0.63 2.31
N LEU A 48 5.91 1.25 1.15
CA LEU A 48 4.55 1.61 0.69
C LEU A 48 3.62 0.40 0.46
N HIS A 49 4.17 -0.80 0.24
CA HIS A 49 3.35 -2.00 0.13
C HIS A 49 2.64 -2.35 1.45
N LYS A 50 3.17 -1.94 2.61
CA LYS A 50 2.53 -2.15 3.90
C LYS A 50 1.35 -1.18 4.07
N ARG A 51 0.18 -1.57 3.57
CA ARG A 51 -1.07 -0.79 3.60
C ARG A 51 -1.72 -0.73 4.99
N GLY A 52 -1.34 -1.66 5.90
CA GLY A 52 -1.91 -1.78 7.23
C GLY A 52 -3.01 -2.85 7.37
N TYR A 53 -3.63 -3.29 6.29
CA TYR A 53 -4.71 -4.28 6.36
C TYR A 53 -4.22 -5.73 6.47
N ARG A 54 -3.04 -6.06 5.95
CA ARG A 54 -2.53 -7.43 5.95
C ARG A 54 -1.93 -7.79 7.30
N GLN A 55 -2.68 -8.48 8.12
CA GLN A 55 -2.22 -9.05 9.39
C GLN A 55 -2.01 -10.57 9.30
N LEU A 56 -2.81 -11.25 8.47
CA LEU A 56 -2.74 -12.69 8.26
C LEU A 56 -2.14 -12.96 6.86
N THR A 57 -1.05 -13.72 6.82
CA THR A 57 -0.30 -13.95 5.58
C THR A 57 -0.23 -15.44 5.23
N ALA A 58 -0.35 -15.73 3.94
CA ALA A 58 0.09 -17.00 3.37
C ALA A 58 1.62 -17.04 3.25
N LYS A 59 2.18 -18.20 2.91
CA LYS A 59 3.60 -18.30 2.54
C LYS A 59 3.85 -17.47 1.27
N ALA A 60 4.79 -16.52 1.33
CA ALA A 60 5.26 -15.70 0.21
C ALA A 60 4.13 -14.99 -0.60
N PRO A 61 3.30 -14.13 0.01
CA PRO A 61 2.28 -13.39 -0.72
C PRO A 61 2.92 -12.35 -1.65
N ILE A 62 2.22 -12.04 -2.76
CA ILE A 62 2.59 -10.88 -3.59
C ILE A 62 2.50 -9.59 -2.79
N THR A 63 3.37 -8.62 -3.08
CA THR A 63 3.28 -7.30 -2.43
C THR A 63 2.08 -6.52 -2.95
N GLU A 64 1.45 -5.74 -2.09
CA GLU A 64 0.24 -4.96 -2.38
C GLU A 64 0.47 -3.97 -3.52
N THR A 65 1.63 -3.29 -3.52
CA THR A 65 2.00 -2.35 -4.58
C THR A 65 2.12 -3.03 -5.95
N LEU A 66 2.65 -4.26 -5.99
CA LEU A 66 2.77 -5.01 -7.23
C LEU A 66 1.39 -5.50 -7.70
N ALA A 67 0.55 -6.00 -6.80
CA ALA A 67 -0.81 -6.41 -7.14
C ALA A 67 -1.62 -5.24 -7.70
N ALA A 68 -1.60 -4.07 -7.04
CA ALA A 68 -2.25 -2.87 -7.52
C ALA A 68 -1.73 -2.43 -8.90
N ALA A 69 -0.40 -2.44 -9.10
CA ALA A 69 0.20 -2.08 -10.39
C ALA A 69 -0.25 -3.03 -11.51
N LEU A 70 -0.29 -4.34 -11.26
CA LEU A 70 -0.76 -5.33 -12.23
C LEU A 70 -2.23 -5.11 -12.60
N ILE A 71 -3.10 -4.82 -11.62
CA ILE A 71 -4.51 -4.51 -11.87
C ILE A 71 -4.63 -3.26 -12.76
N LEU A 72 -3.90 -2.18 -12.42
CA LEU A 72 -3.93 -0.92 -13.17
C LEU A 72 -3.38 -1.04 -14.59
N LEU A 73 -2.51 -2.01 -14.87
CA LEU A 73 -1.99 -2.31 -16.21
C LEU A 73 -2.97 -3.11 -17.07
N THR A 74 -4.01 -3.68 -16.47
CA THR A 74 -5.06 -4.39 -17.21
C THR A 74 -6.18 -3.42 -17.65
N PRO A 75 -7.04 -3.78 -18.61
CA PRO A 75 -8.24 -3.02 -18.95
C PRO A 75 -9.37 -3.17 -17.92
N TRP A 76 -9.12 -3.78 -16.77
CA TRP A 76 -10.13 -3.97 -15.72
C TRP A 76 -10.62 -2.63 -15.17
N LYS A 77 -11.93 -2.56 -14.91
CA LYS A 77 -12.61 -1.45 -14.25
C LYS A 77 -13.65 -2.01 -13.29
N LYS A 78 -14.15 -1.20 -12.37
CA LYS A 78 -15.10 -1.61 -11.32
C LYS A 78 -16.39 -2.26 -11.83
N ASP A 79 -16.79 -1.99 -13.06
CA ASP A 79 -17.96 -2.55 -13.75
C ASP A 79 -17.67 -3.88 -14.45
N ARG A 80 -16.43 -4.36 -14.40
CA ARG A 80 -16.00 -5.61 -14.98
C ARG A 80 -15.73 -6.66 -13.92
N ILE A 81 -15.95 -7.93 -14.28
CA ILE A 81 -15.60 -9.04 -13.41
C ILE A 81 -14.09 -9.12 -13.21
N LEU A 82 -13.68 -9.43 -11.97
CA LEU A 82 -12.32 -9.85 -11.60
C LEU A 82 -12.42 -11.16 -10.84
N VAL A 83 -11.72 -12.18 -11.30
CA VAL A 83 -11.66 -13.48 -10.63
C VAL A 83 -10.20 -13.83 -10.35
N ASP A 84 -9.89 -14.08 -9.09
CA ASP A 84 -8.62 -14.66 -8.65
C ASP A 84 -8.84 -16.09 -8.16
N PRO A 85 -8.47 -17.10 -8.98
CA PRO A 85 -8.71 -18.52 -8.65
C PRO A 85 -7.72 -19.09 -7.64
N PHE A 86 -6.71 -18.33 -7.23
CA PHE A 86 -5.67 -18.69 -6.26
C PHE A 86 -5.38 -17.53 -5.33
N CYS A 87 -6.43 -16.99 -4.72
CA CYS A 87 -6.36 -15.67 -4.07
C CYS A 87 -5.46 -15.63 -2.82
N GLY A 88 -5.13 -16.78 -2.24
CA GLY A 88 -4.34 -16.81 -1.02
C GLY A 88 -4.97 -15.94 0.06
N SER A 89 -4.18 -15.05 0.67
CA SER A 89 -4.66 -14.09 1.67
C SER A 89 -5.41 -12.87 1.09
N GLY A 90 -5.81 -12.92 -0.20
CA GLY A 90 -6.73 -11.98 -0.81
C GLY A 90 -6.11 -10.71 -1.41
N THR A 91 -4.79 -10.67 -1.67
CA THR A 91 -4.12 -9.42 -2.08
C THR A 91 -4.71 -8.81 -3.35
N PHE A 92 -4.86 -9.57 -4.43
CA PHE A 92 -5.43 -9.05 -5.68
C PHE A 92 -6.88 -8.58 -5.53
N PRO A 93 -7.80 -9.39 -4.97
CA PRO A 93 -9.17 -8.96 -4.75
C PRO A 93 -9.28 -7.71 -3.88
N ILE A 94 -8.48 -7.62 -2.81
CA ILE A 94 -8.50 -6.48 -1.88
C ILE A 94 -8.01 -5.21 -2.57
N GLU A 95 -6.87 -5.25 -3.27
CA GLU A 95 -6.35 -4.08 -3.99
C GLU A 95 -7.33 -3.64 -5.11
N ALA A 96 -7.97 -4.58 -5.82
CA ALA A 96 -9.00 -4.26 -6.80
C ALA A 96 -10.20 -3.56 -6.17
N ALA A 97 -10.68 -4.06 -5.04
CA ALA A 97 -11.81 -3.45 -4.32
C ALA A 97 -11.46 -2.06 -3.76
N MET A 98 -10.26 -1.87 -3.24
CA MET A 98 -9.77 -0.54 -2.81
C MET A 98 -9.72 0.44 -3.98
N ILE A 99 -9.21 0.03 -5.15
CA ILE A 99 -9.18 0.84 -6.37
C ILE A 99 -10.60 1.18 -6.81
N ALA A 100 -11.51 0.20 -6.83
CA ALA A 100 -12.92 0.41 -7.21
C ALA A 100 -13.64 1.39 -6.30
N ALA A 101 -13.39 1.31 -4.99
CA ALA A 101 -14.00 2.15 -3.96
C ALA A 101 -13.31 3.52 -3.79
N GLY A 102 -12.23 3.81 -4.52
CA GLY A 102 -11.46 5.06 -4.37
C GLY A 102 -10.73 5.20 -3.04
N ILE A 103 -10.42 4.09 -2.38
CA ILE A 103 -9.70 4.08 -1.10
C ILE A 103 -8.21 4.30 -1.36
N ALA A 104 -7.67 5.41 -0.87
CA ALA A 104 -6.26 5.70 -0.98
C ALA A 104 -5.43 4.73 -0.12
N PRO A 105 -4.38 4.11 -0.68
CA PRO A 105 -3.61 3.04 0.01
C PRO A 105 -2.82 3.53 1.23
N GLY A 106 -2.74 4.85 1.44
CA GLY A 106 -2.04 5.46 2.57
C GLY A 106 -2.91 5.76 3.79
N MET A 107 -4.24 5.55 3.72
CA MET A 107 -5.17 5.99 4.78
C MET A 107 -5.00 5.25 6.11
N ASN A 108 -4.53 4.00 6.07
CA ASN A 108 -4.40 3.15 7.27
C ASN A 108 -2.93 2.97 7.70
N ARG A 109 -2.08 3.94 7.39
CA ARG A 109 -0.66 3.93 7.77
C ARG A 109 -0.20 5.34 8.11
N SER A 110 0.91 5.45 8.85
CA SER A 110 1.64 6.70 9.04
C SER A 110 2.75 6.88 8.00
N PHE A 111 3.17 8.11 7.82
CA PHE A 111 4.29 8.50 6.98
C PHE A 111 5.34 9.23 7.83
N LEU A 112 6.61 9.02 7.52
CA LEU A 112 7.70 9.64 8.27
C LEU A 112 7.63 11.19 8.22
N ALA A 113 7.20 11.73 7.09
CA ALA A 113 7.08 13.16 6.89
C ALA A 113 5.98 13.84 7.76
N GLU A 114 5.10 13.07 8.39
CA GLU A 114 4.13 13.62 9.37
C GLU A 114 4.80 14.26 10.59
N ASP A 115 6.01 13.80 10.92
CA ASP A 115 6.80 14.32 12.03
C ASP A 115 7.58 15.59 11.68
N TRP A 116 7.64 15.98 10.40
CA TRP A 116 8.40 17.12 9.91
C TRP A 116 7.64 18.45 10.04
N LYS A 117 7.24 18.80 11.26
CA LYS A 117 6.34 19.92 11.56
C LYS A 117 6.82 21.27 11.08
N ASP A 118 8.16 21.47 11.03
CA ASP A 118 8.77 22.71 10.58
C ASP A 118 8.80 22.83 9.05
N LEU A 119 8.79 21.70 8.33
CA LEU A 119 8.77 21.65 6.86
C LEU A 119 7.36 21.48 6.30
N LEU A 120 6.53 20.66 6.96
CA LEU A 120 5.19 20.30 6.54
C LEU A 120 4.20 20.59 7.67
N PRO A 121 3.56 21.76 7.70
CA PRO A 121 2.50 22.06 8.65
C PRO A 121 1.40 21.01 8.62
N ARG A 122 0.96 20.55 9.79
CA ARG A 122 -0.04 19.48 9.96
C ARG A 122 -1.33 19.69 9.18
N LYS A 123 -1.71 20.95 8.92
CA LYS A 123 -2.92 21.27 8.15
C LYS A 123 -2.92 20.63 6.76
N TYR A 124 -1.76 20.47 6.10
CA TYR A 124 -1.68 19.85 4.79
C TYR A 124 -1.94 18.34 4.83
N TRP A 125 -1.56 17.68 5.94
CA TRP A 125 -1.94 16.28 6.19
C TRP A 125 -3.45 16.15 6.38
N TYR A 126 -4.07 17.02 7.16
CA TYR A 126 -5.53 17.01 7.34
C TYR A 126 -6.24 17.22 6.00
N TYR A 127 -5.84 18.20 5.21
CA TYR A 127 -6.43 18.43 3.89
C TYR A 127 -6.28 17.23 2.96
N ALA A 128 -5.09 16.62 2.89
CA ALA A 128 -4.87 15.43 2.06
C ALA A 128 -5.70 14.23 2.54
N MET A 129 -5.83 14.04 3.85
CA MET A 129 -6.65 12.96 4.42
C MET A 129 -8.14 13.20 4.18
N ASP A 130 -8.61 14.42 4.30
CA ASP A 130 -10.01 14.76 4.05
C ASP A 130 -10.33 14.59 2.56
N GLU A 131 -9.49 15.08 1.65
CA GLU A 131 -9.62 14.83 0.22
C GLU A 131 -9.63 13.33 -0.12
N ALA A 132 -8.77 12.54 0.53
CA ALA A 132 -8.76 11.09 0.34
C ALA A 132 -10.05 10.43 0.84
N ARG A 133 -10.61 10.89 1.98
CA ARG A 133 -11.89 10.38 2.53
C ARG A 133 -13.07 10.72 1.65
N GLU A 134 -13.13 11.93 1.09
CA GLU A 134 -14.19 12.36 0.20
C GLU A 134 -14.30 11.52 -1.07
N ARG A 135 -13.18 10.92 -1.51
CA ARG A 135 -13.15 10.03 -2.69
C ARG A 135 -13.65 8.62 -2.40
N VAL A 136 -13.74 8.23 -1.12
CA VAL A 136 -14.16 6.87 -0.75
C VAL A 136 -15.65 6.69 -1.01
N ASN A 137 -15.97 5.70 -1.83
CA ASN A 137 -17.34 5.26 -2.05
C ASN A 137 -17.39 3.72 -2.01
N THR A 138 -17.80 3.18 -0.88
CA THR A 138 -17.99 1.74 -0.69
C THR A 138 -19.41 1.27 -1.02
N ASN A 139 -20.34 2.21 -1.32
CA ASN A 139 -21.68 1.88 -1.76
C ASN A 139 -21.72 1.73 -3.30
N ILE A 140 -20.96 0.77 -3.80
CA ILE A 140 -20.84 0.42 -5.22
C ILE A 140 -21.07 -1.07 -5.42
N GLU A 141 -21.56 -1.42 -6.59
CA GLU A 141 -21.63 -2.83 -7.01
C GLU A 141 -20.35 -3.20 -7.75
N THR A 142 -19.80 -4.35 -7.38
CA THR A 142 -18.61 -4.94 -8.00
C THR A 142 -18.80 -6.43 -8.19
N ASP A 143 -18.08 -7.01 -9.16
CA ASP A 143 -18.02 -8.46 -9.36
C ASP A 143 -16.54 -8.90 -9.18
N ILE A 144 -16.09 -8.84 -7.92
CA ILE A 144 -14.74 -9.25 -7.52
C ILE A 144 -14.83 -10.54 -6.73
N GLN A 145 -14.15 -11.58 -7.21
CA GLN A 145 -14.23 -12.93 -6.65
C GLN A 145 -12.82 -13.46 -6.35
N GLY A 146 -12.64 -13.99 -5.16
CA GLY A 146 -11.42 -14.66 -4.73
C GLY A 146 -11.69 -16.11 -4.31
N TYR A 147 -10.96 -17.05 -4.87
CA TYR A 147 -11.06 -18.47 -4.57
C TYR A 147 -9.72 -19.04 -4.14
N ASP A 148 -9.76 -20.00 -3.24
CA ASP A 148 -8.61 -20.82 -2.88
C ASP A 148 -9.07 -22.21 -2.46
N LEU A 149 -8.19 -23.19 -2.54
CA LEU A 149 -8.44 -24.54 -2.07
C LEU A 149 -8.43 -24.64 -0.54
N ASP A 150 -7.60 -23.81 0.10
CA ASP A 150 -7.42 -23.79 1.55
C ASP A 150 -8.44 -22.84 2.22
N GLY A 151 -9.37 -23.45 2.98
CA GLY A 151 -10.42 -22.72 3.70
C GLY A 151 -9.89 -21.78 4.79
N GLU A 152 -8.77 -22.09 5.43
CA GLU A 152 -8.17 -21.23 6.45
C GLU A 152 -7.57 -19.97 5.82
N ILE A 153 -6.96 -20.11 4.64
CA ILE A 153 -6.44 -18.94 3.93
C ILE A 153 -7.57 -18.06 3.39
N VAL A 154 -8.72 -18.63 3.00
CA VAL A 154 -9.92 -17.88 2.61
C VAL A 154 -10.50 -17.10 3.79
N LYS A 155 -10.48 -17.66 5.01
CA LYS A 155 -10.85 -16.92 6.23
C LYS A 155 -9.89 -15.74 6.45
N ALA A 156 -8.58 -15.96 6.32
CA ALA A 156 -7.59 -14.91 6.42
C ALA A 156 -7.82 -13.80 5.37
N ALA A 157 -8.18 -14.16 4.14
CA ALA A 157 -8.52 -13.18 3.09
C ALA A 157 -9.73 -12.31 3.46
N ARG A 158 -10.78 -12.89 4.06
CA ARG A 158 -11.95 -12.14 4.54
C ARG A 158 -11.59 -11.18 5.66
N GLU A 159 -10.79 -11.62 6.65
CA GLU A 159 -10.34 -10.74 7.73
C GLU A 159 -9.47 -9.60 7.22
N ASN A 160 -8.56 -9.86 6.28
CA ASN A 160 -7.78 -8.82 5.64
C ASN A 160 -8.65 -7.83 4.86
N ALA A 161 -9.68 -8.31 4.13
CA ALA A 161 -10.63 -7.45 3.42
C ALA A 161 -11.45 -6.57 4.36
N LYS A 162 -11.84 -7.12 5.53
CA LYS A 162 -12.51 -6.39 6.60
C LYS A 162 -11.63 -5.27 7.15
N LEU A 163 -10.35 -5.57 7.42
CA LEU A 163 -9.37 -4.57 7.87
C LEU A 163 -9.11 -3.49 6.81
N ALA A 164 -9.23 -3.82 5.53
CA ALA A 164 -9.16 -2.88 4.42
C ALA A 164 -10.46 -2.07 4.21
N GLY A 165 -11.56 -2.45 4.87
CA GLY A 165 -12.88 -1.81 4.72
C GLY A 165 -13.60 -2.12 3.41
N VAL A 166 -13.30 -3.26 2.78
CA VAL A 166 -13.82 -3.66 1.46
C VAL A 166 -14.46 -5.06 1.43
N GLU A 167 -14.71 -5.67 2.58
CA GLU A 167 -15.24 -7.03 2.69
C GLU A 167 -16.53 -7.22 1.86
N GLN A 168 -17.43 -6.24 1.91
CA GLN A 168 -18.72 -6.29 1.21
C GLN A 168 -18.60 -6.19 -0.33
N LEU A 169 -17.44 -5.81 -0.84
CA LEU A 169 -17.18 -5.67 -2.28
C LEU A 169 -16.58 -6.93 -2.90
N ILE A 170 -16.28 -7.97 -2.10
CA ILE A 170 -15.53 -9.13 -2.56
C ILE A 170 -16.27 -10.41 -2.15
N HIS A 171 -16.46 -11.30 -3.10
CA HIS A 171 -16.92 -12.65 -2.82
C HIS A 171 -15.73 -13.59 -2.64
N PHE A 172 -15.47 -14.02 -1.39
CA PHE A 172 -14.45 -15.03 -1.09
C PHE A 172 -15.09 -16.40 -0.84
N GLN A 173 -14.58 -17.44 -1.50
CA GLN A 173 -15.09 -18.80 -1.33
C GLN A 173 -13.96 -19.85 -1.42
N GLN A 174 -14.01 -20.85 -0.52
CA GLN A 174 -13.21 -22.06 -0.67
C GLN A 174 -13.74 -22.86 -1.86
N ARG A 175 -12.93 -22.98 -2.92
CA ARG A 175 -13.31 -23.73 -4.12
C ARG A 175 -12.07 -24.09 -4.92
N PRO A 176 -11.94 -25.38 -5.35
CA PRO A 176 -10.87 -25.76 -6.26
C PRO A 176 -11.09 -25.15 -7.65
N VAL A 177 -10.01 -24.76 -8.31
CA VAL A 177 -10.04 -24.13 -9.65
C VAL A 177 -10.75 -25.01 -10.69
N SER A 178 -10.67 -26.32 -10.58
CA SER A 178 -11.37 -27.29 -11.45
C SER A 178 -12.91 -27.20 -11.40
N GLN A 179 -13.46 -26.59 -10.36
CA GLN A 179 -14.90 -26.37 -10.16
C GLN A 179 -15.33 -24.92 -10.44
N LEU A 180 -14.39 -24.07 -10.84
CA LEU A 180 -14.70 -22.70 -11.22
C LEU A 180 -15.49 -22.71 -12.53
N ASN A 181 -16.71 -22.18 -12.46
CA ASN A 181 -17.56 -21.93 -13.62
C ASN A 181 -18.27 -20.60 -13.39
N HIS A 182 -18.06 -19.66 -14.29
CA HIS A 182 -18.73 -18.37 -14.24
C HIS A 182 -19.75 -18.28 -15.37
N PRO A 183 -21.00 -17.84 -15.09
CA PRO A 183 -22.05 -17.78 -16.10
C PRO A 183 -21.80 -16.75 -17.21
N LYS A 184 -21.02 -15.72 -16.92
CA LYS A 184 -20.56 -14.75 -17.94
C LYS A 184 -19.30 -15.32 -18.63
N LYS A 185 -19.27 -15.31 -19.95
CA LYS A 185 -18.04 -15.59 -20.71
C LYS A 185 -17.07 -14.41 -20.53
N TYR A 186 -15.80 -14.73 -20.28
CA TYR A 186 -14.72 -13.75 -20.14
C TYR A 186 -14.36 -13.16 -21.50
#